data_544c665bcaa91e24798891042dc1a3d4
#
_entry.id   544c665bcaa91e24798891042dc1a3d4
#
_cell.length_a   1.000
_cell.length_b   1.000
_cell.length_c   1.000
_cell.angle_alpha   90.00
_cell.angle_beta   90.00
_cell.angle_gamma   90.00
#
_symmetry.space_group_name_H-M   'P 1'
#
loop_
_entity.id
_entity.type
_entity.pdbx_description
1 polymer ?
#
loop_
_entity_poly.entity_id
_entity_poly.type
_entity_poly.pdbx_seq_one_letter_code
_entity_poly.pdbx_strand_id
1 'polypeptide(L)'
;MRLLLAEDEKEMSAALSAILTHSGYDVDAVYDGQAAVEKALSQSYDCMIFDIMMPKKDGVQALKEIRDKGNMTPVIMLTAKAEIDDRITGLDAGADDYLTKPFAMGELLARLRSLTRRSTSYAPSKLTVGNVELDVEEQELACRNSIRLANKETKLMKFFMANAGKTLSTAQIFDNVWGDEEEDVDEGIVFLYVSYLREKLEAVQADIEIVGQRGQDYALTVKEASAEG
;
A
#
# COMPACT_ATOMS: atom_id res chain seq x y z
N MET A 1 -5.35 0.27 7.45
CA MET A 1 -6.22 0.28 6.25
C MET A 1 -7.56 -0.32 6.62
N ARG A 2 -8.65 0.35 6.23
CA ARG A 2 -10.00 -0.02 6.63
C ARG A 2 -10.75 -0.71 5.49
N LEU A 3 -11.30 -1.89 5.77
CA LEU A 3 -12.00 -2.74 4.80
C LEU A 3 -13.48 -2.87 5.17
N LEU A 4 -14.36 -2.89 4.16
CA LEU A 4 -15.75 -3.32 4.31
C LEU A 4 -15.88 -4.74 3.75
N LEU A 5 -16.26 -5.70 4.59
CA LEU A 5 -16.53 -7.08 4.21
C LEU A 5 -18.03 -7.34 4.22
N ALA A 6 -18.61 -7.71 3.09
CA ALA A 6 -20.00 -8.14 2.97
C ALA A 6 -20.04 -9.63 2.57
N GLU A 7 -20.45 -10.47 3.52
CA GLU A 7 -20.53 -11.94 3.39
C GLU A 7 -21.64 -12.43 4.30
N ASP A 8 -22.66 -13.11 3.74
CA ASP A 8 -23.84 -13.53 4.47
C ASP A 8 -23.62 -14.79 5.32
N GLU A 9 -22.67 -15.64 4.94
CA GLU A 9 -22.27 -16.79 5.72
C GLU A 9 -21.41 -16.36 6.92
N LYS A 10 -22.03 -16.37 8.11
CA LYS A 10 -21.41 -15.83 9.33
C LYS A 10 -20.08 -16.50 9.71
N GLU A 11 -19.94 -17.81 9.47
CA GLU A 11 -18.71 -18.55 9.76
C GLU A 11 -17.58 -18.11 8.80
N MET A 12 -17.88 -17.97 7.52
CA MET A 12 -16.95 -17.45 6.51
C MET A 12 -16.55 -16.00 6.83
N SER A 13 -17.54 -15.14 7.10
CA SER A 13 -17.32 -13.75 7.47
C SER A 13 -16.43 -13.61 8.71
N ALA A 14 -16.66 -14.42 9.75
CA ALA A 14 -15.83 -14.41 10.95
C ALA A 14 -14.40 -14.88 10.68
N ALA A 15 -14.22 -15.95 9.88
CA ALA A 15 -12.90 -16.45 9.51
C ALA A 15 -12.12 -15.43 8.67
N LEU A 16 -12.75 -14.83 7.66
CA LEU A 16 -12.15 -13.78 6.84
C LEU A 16 -11.75 -12.56 7.68
N SER A 17 -12.66 -12.08 8.53
CA SER A 17 -12.40 -10.94 9.41
C SER A 17 -11.21 -11.20 10.34
N ALA A 18 -11.13 -12.38 10.95
CA ALA A 18 -10.03 -12.73 11.85
C ALA A 18 -8.67 -12.72 11.12
N ILE A 19 -8.60 -13.31 9.92
CA ILE A 19 -7.34 -13.38 9.15
C ILE A 19 -6.96 -11.99 8.62
N LEU A 20 -7.92 -11.20 8.14
CA LEU A 20 -7.66 -9.83 7.67
C LEU A 20 -7.19 -8.94 8.81
N THR A 21 -7.81 -9.03 10.00
CA THR A 21 -7.40 -8.27 11.19
C THR A 21 -6.00 -8.69 11.64
N HIS A 22 -5.70 -9.98 11.65
CA HIS A 22 -4.34 -10.47 11.95
C HIS A 22 -3.30 -9.98 10.93
N SER A 23 -3.73 -9.71 9.70
CA SER A 23 -2.89 -9.14 8.63
C SER A 23 -2.78 -7.61 8.67
N GLY A 24 -3.27 -6.96 9.74
CA GLY A 24 -3.14 -5.52 9.98
C GLY A 24 -4.23 -4.65 9.34
N TYR A 25 -5.37 -5.22 8.92
CA TYR A 25 -6.51 -4.47 8.41
C TYR A 25 -7.55 -4.22 9.52
N ASP A 26 -8.22 -3.07 9.46
CA ASP A 26 -9.41 -2.77 10.26
C ASP A 26 -10.64 -3.18 9.45
N VAL A 27 -11.45 -4.12 9.95
CA VAL A 27 -12.52 -4.77 9.17
C VAL A 27 -13.89 -4.48 9.76
N ASP A 28 -14.74 -3.83 8.97
CA ASP A 28 -16.17 -3.74 9.23
C ASP A 28 -16.89 -4.86 8.45
N ALA A 29 -17.54 -5.78 9.17
CA ALA A 29 -18.29 -6.87 8.56
C ALA A 29 -19.80 -6.57 8.54
N VAL A 30 -20.46 -6.89 7.41
CA VAL A 30 -21.90 -6.85 7.22
C VAL A 30 -22.36 -8.13 6.52
N TYR A 31 -23.65 -8.46 6.61
CA TYR A 31 -24.16 -9.78 6.23
C TYR A 31 -25.23 -9.73 5.12
N ASP A 32 -25.42 -8.59 4.49
CA ASP A 32 -26.32 -8.43 3.34
C ASP A 32 -25.94 -7.21 2.50
N GLY A 33 -26.34 -7.18 1.24
CA GLY A 33 -26.01 -6.12 0.31
C GLY A 33 -26.63 -4.76 0.64
N GLN A 34 -27.76 -4.72 1.36
CA GLN A 34 -28.35 -3.45 1.78
C GLN A 34 -27.49 -2.77 2.86
N ALA A 35 -27.06 -3.54 3.86
CA ALA A 35 -26.14 -3.07 4.89
C ALA A 35 -24.77 -2.66 4.29
N ALA A 36 -24.31 -3.38 3.25
CA ALA A 36 -23.10 -3.01 2.53
C ALA A 36 -23.21 -1.62 1.88
N VAL A 37 -24.32 -1.33 1.19
CA VAL A 37 -24.58 -0.01 0.59
C VAL A 37 -24.61 1.09 1.67
N GLU A 38 -25.37 0.89 2.75
CA GLU A 38 -25.49 1.87 3.83
C GLU A 38 -24.13 2.20 4.47
N LYS A 39 -23.31 1.19 4.73
CA LYS A 39 -21.97 1.35 5.27
C LYS A 39 -21.03 2.05 4.27
N ALA A 40 -21.01 1.61 3.02
CA ALA A 40 -20.17 2.18 1.98
C ALA A 40 -20.47 3.67 1.69
N LEU A 41 -21.72 4.11 1.88
CA LEU A 41 -22.13 5.49 1.68
C LEU A 41 -21.95 6.37 2.92
N SER A 42 -21.95 5.78 4.12
CA SER A 42 -21.84 6.52 5.38
C SER A 42 -20.41 6.61 5.92
N GLN A 43 -19.49 5.77 5.45
CA GLN A 43 -18.12 5.69 5.95
C GLN A 43 -17.13 5.53 4.78
N SER A 44 -15.86 5.86 5.03
CA SER A 44 -14.79 5.70 4.05
C SER A 44 -14.04 4.39 4.28
N TYR A 45 -13.76 3.67 3.20
CA TYR A 45 -12.99 2.43 3.17
C TYR A 45 -11.87 2.52 2.13
N ASP A 46 -10.79 1.79 2.37
CA ASP A 46 -9.68 1.69 1.43
C ASP A 46 -9.93 0.63 0.35
N CYS A 47 -10.72 -0.40 0.69
CA CYS A 47 -11.20 -1.43 -0.23
C CYS A 47 -12.46 -2.09 0.34
N MET A 48 -13.29 -2.65 -0.54
CA MET A 48 -14.47 -3.43 -0.19
C MET A 48 -14.34 -4.85 -0.73
N ILE A 49 -14.85 -5.84 0.01
CA ILE A 49 -14.88 -7.26 -0.36
C ILE A 49 -16.32 -7.71 -0.26
N PHE A 50 -16.95 -8.05 -1.37
CA PHE A 50 -18.37 -8.41 -1.42
C PHE A 50 -18.56 -9.81 -1.97
N ASP A 51 -19.31 -10.63 -1.26
CA ASP A 51 -19.89 -11.82 -1.89
C ASP A 51 -20.96 -11.41 -2.91
N ILE A 52 -21.02 -12.12 -4.02
CA ILE A 52 -22.08 -11.92 -5.01
C ILE A 52 -23.43 -12.38 -4.43
N MET A 53 -23.48 -13.56 -3.81
CA MET A 53 -24.71 -14.19 -3.35
C MET A 53 -25.04 -13.75 -1.92
N MET A 54 -25.78 -12.67 -1.78
CA MET A 54 -26.23 -12.16 -0.48
C MET A 54 -27.74 -11.92 -0.44
N PRO A 55 -28.39 -12.06 0.76
CA PRO A 55 -29.81 -11.76 0.92
C PRO A 55 -30.12 -10.27 0.79
N LYS A 56 -31.39 -9.94 0.56
CA LYS A 56 -31.99 -8.61 0.36
C LYS A 56 -31.52 -7.92 -0.92
N LYS A 57 -30.21 -7.82 -1.13
CA LYS A 57 -29.56 -7.26 -2.31
C LYS A 57 -28.30 -8.06 -2.57
N ASP A 58 -28.11 -8.55 -3.79
CA ASP A 58 -26.89 -9.24 -4.17
C ASP A 58 -25.70 -8.27 -4.26
N GLY A 59 -24.48 -8.81 -4.27
CA GLY A 59 -23.26 -8.00 -4.26
C GLY A 59 -23.10 -7.13 -5.51
N VAL A 60 -23.58 -7.58 -6.67
CA VAL A 60 -23.51 -6.83 -7.93
C VAL A 60 -24.45 -5.63 -7.89
N GLN A 61 -25.69 -5.84 -7.42
CA GLN A 61 -26.67 -4.77 -7.24
C GLN A 61 -26.20 -3.74 -6.20
N ALA A 62 -25.58 -4.22 -5.09
CA ALA A 62 -25.02 -3.35 -4.07
C ALA A 62 -23.89 -2.49 -4.65
N LEU A 63 -22.96 -3.09 -5.39
CA LEU A 63 -21.87 -2.38 -6.04
C LEU A 63 -22.37 -1.33 -7.01
N LYS A 64 -23.34 -1.69 -7.88
CA LYS A 64 -23.92 -0.76 -8.85
C LYS A 64 -24.52 0.47 -8.16
N GLU A 65 -25.29 0.28 -7.10
CA GLU A 65 -25.87 1.40 -6.34
C GLU A 65 -24.80 2.29 -5.70
N ILE A 66 -23.74 1.68 -5.18
CA ILE A 66 -22.57 2.40 -4.62
C ILE A 66 -21.88 3.24 -5.70
N ARG A 67 -21.69 2.69 -6.89
CA ARG A 67 -21.09 3.39 -8.06
C ARG A 67 -21.99 4.52 -8.55
N ASP A 68 -23.30 4.29 -8.64
CA ASP A 68 -24.30 5.31 -9.04
C ASP A 68 -24.31 6.52 -8.09
N LYS A 69 -23.90 6.34 -6.83
CA LYS A 69 -23.71 7.41 -5.84
C LYS A 69 -22.33 8.06 -5.87
N GLY A 70 -21.48 7.70 -6.84
CA GLY A 70 -20.15 8.27 -7.04
C GLY A 70 -19.04 7.72 -6.15
N ASN A 71 -19.29 6.66 -5.37
CA ASN A 71 -18.27 6.03 -4.58
C ASN A 71 -17.43 5.08 -5.45
N MET A 72 -16.17 5.39 -5.66
CA MET A 72 -15.23 4.66 -6.51
C MET A 72 -14.21 3.83 -5.70
N THR A 73 -14.47 3.58 -4.42
CA THR A 73 -13.63 2.70 -3.59
C THR A 73 -13.42 1.36 -4.26
N PRO A 74 -12.18 0.83 -4.36
CA PRO A 74 -11.91 -0.45 -4.99
C PRO A 74 -12.70 -1.60 -4.37
N VAL A 75 -13.20 -2.52 -5.22
CA VAL A 75 -14.02 -3.67 -4.80
C VAL A 75 -13.46 -4.98 -5.36
N ILE A 76 -13.31 -5.97 -4.48
CA ILE A 76 -13.11 -7.39 -4.85
C ILE A 76 -14.45 -8.11 -4.70
N MET A 77 -14.91 -8.75 -5.77
CA MET A 77 -16.09 -9.60 -5.73
C MET A 77 -15.69 -11.06 -5.47
N LEU A 78 -16.31 -11.68 -4.47
CA LEU A 78 -16.18 -13.11 -4.22
C LEU A 78 -17.28 -13.85 -4.99
N THR A 79 -16.93 -14.86 -5.78
CA THR A 79 -17.88 -15.55 -6.66
C THR A 79 -17.72 -17.08 -6.63
N ALA A 80 -18.80 -17.82 -6.77
CA ALA A 80 -18.75 -19.25 -6.96
C ALA A 80 -18.31 -19.61 -8.40
N LYS A 81 -17.58 -20.71 -8.58
CA LYS A 81 -16.96 -21.13 -9.85
C LYS A 81 -17.95 -21.36 -11.03
N ALA A 82 -19.26 -21.51 -10.72
CA ALA A 82 -20.29 -21.80 -11.72
C ALA A 82 -20.82 -20.56 -12.48
N GLU A 83 -20.45 -19.35 -12.06
CA GLU A 83 -21.07 -18.10 -12.51
C GLU A 83 -20.11 -17.30 -13.41
N ILE A 84 -19.54 -17.96 -14.44
CA ILE A 84 -18.67 -17.27 -15.43
C ILE A 84 -19.45 -16.17 -16.16
N ASP A 85 -20.75 -16.33 -16.35
CA ASP A 85 -21.61 -15.31 -16.97
C ASP A 85 -21.83 -14.10 -16.04
N ASP A 86 -21.78 -14.27 -14.71
CA ASP A 86 -21.86 -13.18 -13.74
C ASP A 86 -20.57 -12.35 -13.70
N ARG A 87 -19.42 -12.90 -14.12
CA ARG A 87 -18.16 -12.15 -14.25
C ARG A 87 -18.25 -11.07 -15.34
N ILE A 88 -18.99 -11.32 -16.41
CA ILE A 88 -19.22 -10.35 -17.48
C ILE A 88 -20.16 -9.25 -16.97
N THR A 89 -21.25 -9.63 -16.32
CA THR A 89 -22.21 -8.68 -15.73
C THR A 89 -21.62 -7.86 -14.60
N GLY A 90 -20.71 -8.43 -13.82
CA GLY A 90 -20.05 -7.74 -12.71
C GLY A 90 -18.90 -6.83 -13.15
N LEU A 91 -18.17 -7.11 -14.23
CA LEU A 91 -17.21 -6.17 -14.85
C LEU A 91 -17.96 -4.92 -15.33
N ASP A 92 -19.14 -5.07 -15.91
CA ASP A 92 -20.02 -3.97 -16.30
C ASP A 92 -20.57 -3.21 -15.09
N ALA A 93 -20.63 -3.84 -13.90
CA ALA A 93 -21.04 -3.20 -12.63
C ALA A 93 -19.93 -2.37 -11.97
N GLY A 94 -18.70 -2.40 -12.48
CA GLY A 94 -17.59 -1.58 -12.01
C GLY A 94 -16.77 -2.19 -10.85
N ALA A 95 -16.70 -3.53 -10.74
CA ALA A 95 -15.76 -4.20 -9.86
C ALA A 95 -14.33 -4.09 -10.36
N ASP A 96 -13.38 -3.98 -9.44
CA ASP A 96 -11.96 -3.83 -9.76
C ASP A 96 -11.24 -5.18 -9.85
N ASP A 97 -11.73 -6.21 -9.15
CA ASP A 97 -11.20 -7.57 -9.20
C ASP A 97 -12.25 -8.62 -8.80
N TYR A 98 -11.96 -9.90 -9.16
CA TYR A 98 -12.81 -11.06 -8.87
C TYR A 98 -11.97 -12.18 -8.29
N LEU A 99 -12.51 -12.85 -7.26
CA LEU A 99 -11.88 -13.99 -6.64
C LEU A 99 -12.89 -15.15 -6.53
N THR A 100 -12.57 -16.29 -7.15
CA THR A 100 -13.46 -17.44 -7.19
C THR A 100 -13.33 -18.30 -5.95
N LYS A 101 -14.45 -18.63 -5.31
CA LYS A 101 -14.53 -19.60 -4.21
C LYS A 101 -14.41 -21.06 -4.75
N PRO A 102 -13.64 -21.95 -4.10
CA PRO A 102 -12.76 -21.69 -2.96
C PRO A 102 -11.44 -21.03 -3.36
N PHE A 103 -10.94 -20.13 -2.54
CA PHE A 103 -9.69 -19.39 -2.77
C PHE A 103 -8.70 -19.56 -1.61
N ALA A 104 -7.43 -19.35 -1.89
CA ALA A 104 -6.41 -19.29 -0.87
C ALA A 104 -6.37 -17.87 -0.23
N MET A 105 -6.26 -17.78 1.09
CA MET A 105 -6.17 -16.47 1.78
C MET A 105 -4.99 -15.63 1.29
N GLY A 106 -3.86 -16.27 0.96
CA GLY A 106 -2.71 -15.59 0.37
C GLY A 106 -3.04 -14.88 -0.95
N GLU A 107 -3.97 -15.42 -1.75
CA GLU A 107 -4.44 -14.80 -2.99
C GLU A 107 -5.29 -13.57 -2.70
N LEU A 108 -6.26 -13.65 -1.78
CA LEU A 108 -7.07 -12.51 -1.36
C LEU A 108 -6.18 -11.37 -0.85
N LEU A 109 -5.22 -11.67 0.04
CA LEU A 109 -4.29 -10.68 0.59
C LEU A 109 -3.40 -10.05 -0.50
N ALA A 110 -2.96 -10.81 -1.50
CA ALA A 110 -2.18 -10.28 -2.61
C ALA A 110 -3.01 -9.32 -3.49
N ARG A 111 -4.26 -9.66 -3.77
CA ARG A 111 -5.21 -8.82 -4.52
C ARG A 111 -5.56 -7.55 -3.76
N LEU A 112 -5.82 -7.64 -2.46
CA LEU A 112 -6.03 -6.48 -1.59
C LEU A 112 -4.83 -5.53 -1.64
N ARG A 113 -3.62 -6.04 -1.47
CA ARG A 113 -2.41 -5.20 -1.58
C ARG A 113 -2.31 -4.53 -2.95
N SER A 114 -2.64 -5.24 -4.02
CA SER A 114 -2.60 -4.69 -5.39
C SER A 114 -3.61 -3.56 -5.61
N LEU A 115 -4.85 -3.71 -5.13
CA LEU A 115 -5.90 -2.72 -5.29
C LEU A 115 -5.73 -1.51 -4.35
N THR A 116 -5.37 -1.75 -3.11
CA THR A 116 -5.19 -0.69 -2.12
C THR A 116 -3.90 0.11 -2.37
N ARG A 117 -2.93 -0.48 -3.05
CA ARG A 117 -1.77 0.24 -3.57
C ARG A 117 -2.18 1.41 -4.49
N ARG A 118 -3.23 1.25 -5.30
CA ARG A 118 -3.77 2.35 -6.15
C ARG A 118 -4.45 3.45 -5.33
N SER A 119 -5.09 3.12 -4.22
CA SER A 119 -5.80 4.09 -3.37
C SER A 119 -4.88 4.85 -2.40
N THR A 120 -3.75 4.26 -2.00
CA THR A 120 -2.72 4.91 -1.18
C THR A 120 -1.63 5.58 -2.01
N SER A 121 -1.56 5.33 -3.31
CA SER A 121 -0.54 5.88 -4.18
C SER A 121 -1.06 6.99 -5.10
N TYR A 122 -1.41 8.14 -4.51
CA TYR A 122 -0.99 9.40 -5.10
C TYR A 122 0.46 9.75 -4.67
N ALA A 123 1.18 8.79 -4.07
CA ALA A 123 2.63 8.82 -4.12
C ALA A 123 3.04 8.08 -5.39
N PRO A 124 3.68 8.73 -6.36
CA PRO A 124 4.15 8.06 -7.57
C PRO A 124 4.98 6.85 -7.15
N SER A 125 4.79 5.69 -7.83
CA SER A 125 5.63 4.49 -7.65
C SER A 125 7.11 4.84 -7.85
N LYS A 126 7.36 5.93 -8.55
CA LYS A 126 8.66 6.54 -8.82
C LYS A 126 8.74 7.90 -8.16
N LEU A 127 9.71 8.06 -7.28
CA LEU A 127 10.08 9.33 -6.66
C LEU A 127 11.32 9.86 -7.35
N THR A 128 11.35 11.17 -7.63
CA THR A 128 12.51 11.81 -8.26
C THR A 128 12.99 12.98 -7.39
N VAL A 129 14.27 13.01 -7.08
CA VAL A 129 14.96 14.12 -6.42
C VAL A 129 16.32 14.31 -7.11
N GLY A 130 16.61 15.51 -7.58
CA GLY A 130 17.77 15.75 -8.42
C GLY A 130 17.73 14.88 -9.68
N ASN A 131 18.83 14.20 -9.99
CA ASN A 131 18.93 13.27 -11.11
C ASN A 131 18.59 11.80 -10.75
N VAL A 132 18.11 11.54 -9.53
CA VAL A 132 17.86 10.19 -9.01
C VAL A 132 16.38 9.86 -9.03
N GLU A 133 16.05 8.71 -9.57
CA GLU A 133 14.72 8.09 -9.53
C GLU A 133 14.75 6.86 -8.60
N LEU A 134 13.81 6.76 -7.69
CA LEU A 134 13.53 5.57 -6.88
C LEU A 134 12.24 4.93 -7.35
N ASP A 135 12.32 3.73 -7.92
CA ASP A 135 11.16 2.85 -8.11
C ASP A 135 10.95 2.04 -6.83
N VAL A 136 9.90 2.39 -6.09
CA VAL A 136 9.60 1.76 -4.78
C VAL A 136 9.12 0.32 -4.95
N GLU A 137 8.47 -0.01 -6.08
CA GLU A 137 7.91 -1.33 -6.35
C GLU A 137 8.99 -2.32 -6.76
N GLU A 138 9.86 -1.90 -7.68
CA GLU A 138 11.00 -2.69 -8.14
C GLU A 138 12.18 -2.63 -7.14
N GLN A 139 12.10 -1.77 -6.12
CA GLN A 139 13.17 -1.53 -5.16
C GLN A 139 14.47 -1.11 -5.86
N GLU A 140 14.35 -0.30 -6.88
CA GLU A 140 15.44 0.12 -7.73
C GLU A 140 15.72 1.61 -7.58
N LEU A 141 16.99 1.94 -7.33
CA LEU A 141 17.52 3.30 -7.34
C LEU A 141 18.28 3.52 -8.65
N ALA A 142 17.85 4.47 -9.45
CA ALA A 142 18.40 4.73 -10.78
C ALA A 142 18.83 6.18 -10.96
N CYS A 143 19.93 6.35 -11.72
CA CYS A 143 20.42 7.62 -12.24
C CYS A 143 21.11 7.36 -13.58
N ARG A 144 22.43 7.36 -13.65
CA ARG A 144 23.21 6.97 -14.85
C ARG A 144 23.27 5.44 -15.04
N ASN A 145 23.18 4.72 -13.96
CA ASN A 145 23.02 3.27 -13.83
C ASN A 145 21.98 3.01 -12.76
N SER A 146 21.66 1.75 -12.51
CA SER A 146 20.70 1.37 -11.48
C SER A 146 21.27 0.36 -10.50
N ILE A 147 20.77 0.38 -9.27
CA ILE A 147 21.13 -0.56 -8.21
C ILE A 147 19.88 -0.96 -7.42
N ARG A 148 19.81 -2.24 -7.06
CA ARG A 148 18.73 -2.75 -6.24
C ARG A 148 18.92 -2.42 -4.76
N LEU A 149 17.86 -2.00 -4.10
CA LEU A 149 17.81 -1.73 -2.68
C LEU A 149 17.19 -2.91 -1.93
N ALA A 150 17.62 -3.14 -0.69
CA ALA A 150 16.89 -4.01 0.23
C ALA A 150 15.60 -3.31 0.71
N ASN A 151 14.65 -4.08 1.26
CA ASN A 151 13.35 -3.55 1.68
C ASN A 151 13.46 -2.34 2.64
N LYS A 152 14.32 -2.43 3.66
CA LYS A 152 14.56 -1.34 4.62
C LYS A 152 15.28 -0.13 4.00
N GLU A 153 16.21 -0.37 3.08
CA GLU A 153 16.86 0.70 2.31
C GLU A 153 15.86 1.44 1.43
N THR A 154 14.94 0.71 0.78
CA THR A 154 13.86 1.30 -0.02
C THR A 154 12.93 2.17 0.82
N LYS A 155 12.48 1.68 2.00
CA LYS A 155 11.67 2.45 2.94
C LYS A 155 12.39 3.72 3.40
N LEU A 156 13.65 3.60 3.77
CA LEU A 156 14.47 4.72 4.24
C LEU A 156 14.71 5.75 3.12
N MET A 157 15.06 5.30 1.91
CA MET A 157 15.27 6.19 0.76
C MET A 157 13.97 6.91 0.37
N LYS A 158 12.84 6.19 0.36
CA LYS A 158 11.51 6.77 0.14
C LYS A 158 11.20 7.87 1.16
N PHE A 159 11.50 7.63 2.44
CA PHE A 159 11.26 8.62 3.50
C PHE A 159 12.12 9.87 3.33
N PHE A 160 13.40 9.70 2.98
CA PHE A 160 14.27 10.83 2.66
C PHE A 160 13.81 11.62 1.44
N MET A 161 13.45 10.94 0.33
CA MET A 161 13.01 11.60 -0.90
C MET A 161 11.68 12.35 -0.70
N ALA A 162 10.74 11.80 0.08
CA ALA A 162 9.49 12.47 0.43
C ALA A 162 9.68 13.71 1.31
N ASN A 163 10.82 13.82 1.98
CA ASN A 163 11.19 14.93 2.86
C ASN A 163 12.45 15.66 2.40
N ALA A 164 12.77 15.63 1.11
CA ALA A 164 13.96 16.26 0.58
C ALA A 164 14.07 17.75 0.98
N GLY A 165 15.25 18.17 1.40
CA GLY A 165 15.52 19.51 1.90
C GLY A 165 15.10 19.78 3.36
N LYS A 166 14.46 18.79 4.03
CA LYS A 166 14.11 18.92 5.46
C LYS A 166 15.11 18.14 6.32
N THR A 167 15.37 18.69 7.52
CA THR A 167 16.14 17.99 8.56
C THR A 167 15.22 17.01 9.30
N LEU A 168 15.64 15.77 9.42
CA LEU A 168 14.93 14.67 10.05
C LEU A 168 15.75 14.17 11.24
N SER A 169 15.14 14.08 12.42
CA SER A 169 15.80 13.50 13.58
C SER A 169 15.97 11.97 13.42
N THR A 170 16.98 11.41 14.08
CA THR A 170 17.20 9.95 14.12
C THR A 170 15.95 9.23 14.62
N ALA A 171 15.25 9.74 15.63
CA ALA A 171 14.02 9.17 16.14
C ALA A 171 12.89 9.17 15.10
N GLN A 172 12.66 10.27 14.38
CA GLN A 172 11.67 10.34 13.30
C GLN A 172 11.93 9.32 12.17
N ILE A 173 13.21 9.16 11.81
CA ILE A 173 13.62 8.18 10.80
C ILE A 173 13.37 6.76 11.32
N PHE A 174 13.77 6.48 12.56
CA PHE A 174 13.62 5.19 13.19
C PHE A 174 12.14 4.79 13.27
N ASP A 175 11.28 5.64 13.83
CA ASP A 175 9.85 5.40 13.96
C ASP A 175 9.17 5.12 12.61
N ASN A 176 9.56 5.84 11.55
CA ASN A 176 8.97 5.67 10.23
C ASN A 176 9.38 4.38 9.52
N VAL A 177 10.61 3.92 9.73
CA VAL A 177 11.19 2.78 8.99
C VAL A 177 11.12 1.48 9.79
N TRP A 178 11.23 1.52 11.12
CA TRP A 178 11.28 0.36 12.02
C TRP A 178 10.18 0.33 13.08
N GLY A 179 9.37 1.39 13.24
CA GLY A 179 8.40 1.53 14.34
C GLY A 179 7.32 0.43 14.43
N ASP A 180 7.10 -0.34 13.36
CA ASP A 180 6.13 -1.46 13.33
C ASP A 180 6.77 -2.81 13.68
N GLU A 181 8.03 -2.87 14.07
CA GLU A 181 8.75 -4.14 14.31
C GLU A 181 8.91 -4.42 15.81
N GLU A 182 8.55 -5.66 16.21
CA GLU A 182 8.68 -6.16 17.59
C GLU A 182 10.13 -6.56 17.96
N GLU A 183 11.12 -6.30 17.09
CA GLU A 183 12.51 -6.66 17.36
C GLU A 183 13.22 -5.59 18.19
N ASP A 184 14.09 -6.02 19.11
CA ASP A 184 14.98 -5.19 19.96
C ASP A 184 16.07 -4.50 19.12
N VAL A 185 15.66 -3.57 18.26
CA VAL A 185 16.54 -2.77 17.41
C VAL A 185 16.60 -1.36 17.96
N ASP A 186 17.79 -0.84 18.22
CA ASP A 186 17.98 0.52 18.69
C ASP A 186 18.12 1.54 17.53
N GLU A 187 17.94 2.82 17.84
CA GLU A 187 18.07 3.93 16.86
C GLU A 187 19.47 3.99 16.17
N GLY A 188 20.47 3.32 16.71
CA GLY A 188 21.81 3.25 16.13
C GLY A 188 21.83 2.58 14.76
N ILE A 189 20.83 1.76 14.44
CA ILE A 189 20.68 1.12 13.13
C ILE A 189 20.49 2.14 12.00
N VAL A 190 19.91 3.30 12.27
CA VAL A 190 19.70 4.37 11.29
C VAL A 190 21.03 4.78 10.65
N PHE A 191 22.08 4.94 11.46
CA PHE A 191 23.40 5.30 10.95
C PHE A 191 23.95 4.26 9.96
N LEU A 192 23.78 2.97 10.26
CA LEU A 192 24.23 1.87 9.42
C LEU A 192 23.55 1.91 8.04
N TYR A 193 22.23 2.03 8.03
CA TYR A 193 21.45 2.08 6.79
C TYR A 193 21.65 3.38 5.99
N VAL A 194 21.87 4.50 6.67
CA VAL A 194 22.30 5.74 6.01
C VAL A 194 23.64 5.54 5.32
N SER A 195 24.59 4.83 5.94
CA SER A 195 25.88 4.54 5.31
C SER A 195 25.72 3.68 4.05
N TYR A 196 24.88 2.65 4.09
CA TYR A 196 24.57 1.83 2.91
C TYR A 196 23.94 2.65 1.78
N LEU A 197 23.01 3.56 2.09
CA LEU A 197 22.41 4.42 1.08
C LEU A 197 23.40 5.40 0.48
N ARG A 198 24.33 5.95 1.27
CA ARG A 198 25.40 6.83 0.77
C ARG A 198 26.27 6.11 -0.26
N GLU A 199 26.72 4.89 0.03
CA GLU A 199 27.50 4.08 -0.90
C GLU A 199 26.71 3.82 -2.20
N LYS A 200 25.43 3.54 -2.11
CA LYS A 200 24.58 3.30 -3.28
C LYS A 200 24.31 4.55 -4.10
N LEU A 201 24.08 5.70 -3.45
CA LEU A 201 23.97 6.99 -4.14
C LEU A 201 25.27 7.36 -4.89
N GLU A 202 26.42 7.08 -4.29
CA GLU A 202 27.71 7.26 -4.96
C GLU A 202 27.88 6.31 -6.16
N ALA A 203 27.53 5.04 -5.97
CA ALA A 203 27.60 4.02 -7.02
C ALA A 203 26.74 4.35 -8.25
N VAL A 204 25.56 4.97 -8.08
CA VAL A 204 24.71 5.41 -9.20
C VAL A 204 25.09 6.80 -9.72
N GLN A 205 26.12 7.45 -9.17
CA GLN A 205 26.58 8.80 -9.52
C GLN A 205 25.47 9.86 -9.33
N ALA A 206 24.82 9.79 -8.17
CA ALA A 206 23.76 10.71 -7.78
C ALA A 206 24.30 12.13 -7.57
N ASP A 207 23.50 13.14 -7.97
CA ASP A 207 23.72 14.55 -7.62
C ASP A 207 23.09 14.93 -6.27
N ILE A 208 22.54 13.96 -5.56
CA ILE A 208 22.02 14.11 -4.20
C ILE A 208 22.90 13.41 -3.18
N GLU A 209 22.82 13.86 -1.94
CA GLU A 209 23.54 13.26 -0.81
C GLU A 209 22.71 13.32 0.47
N ILE A 210 22.97 12.36 1.38
CA ILE A 210 22.42 12.38 2.74
C ILE A 210 23.47 13.01 3.65
N VAL A 211 23.22 14.24 4.13
CA VAL A 211 24.06 14.95 5.10
C VAL A 211 23.68 14.59 6.53
N GLY A 212 24.59 14.73 7.50
CA GLY A 212 24.41 14.41 8.90
C GLY A 212 25.43 13.36 9.39
N GLN A 213 25.57 13.22 10.71
CA GLN A 213 26.50 12.31 11.36
C GLN A 213 25.79 11.42 12.38
N ARG A 214 26.48 10.36 12.83
CA ARG A 214 25.97 9.47 13.87
C ARG A 214 25.54 10.24 15.13
N GLY A 215 24.29 10.06 15.57
CA GLY A 215 23.73 10.74 16.73
C GLY A 215 23.29 12.19 16.46
N GLN A 216 23.25 12.61 15.21
CA GLN A 216 22.72 13.88 14.75
C GLN A 216 21.52 13.67 13.82
N ASP A 217 20.92 14.78 13.42
CA ASP A 217 19.86 14.80 12.41
C ASP A 217 20.45 14.58 11.00
N TYR A 218 19.60 14.09 10.09
CA TYR A 218 19.95 13.83 8.70
C TYR A 218 19.07 14.63 7.75
N ALA A 219 19.61 14.99 6.58
CA ALA A 219 18.83 15.59 5.51
C ALA A 219 19.30 15.05 4.15
N LEU A 220 18.34 14.87 3.22
CA LEU A 220 18.66 14.62 1.81
C LEU A 220 18.71 15.96 1.08
N THR A 221 19.85 16.26 0.47
CA THR A 221 20.11 17.51 -0.25
C THR A 221 20.65 17.25 -1.66
N VAL A 222 20.44 18.20 -2.55
CA VAL A 222 21.15 18.20 -3.86
C VAL A 222 22.56 18.75 -3.63
N LYS A 223 23.56 18.07 -4.15
CA LYS A 223 24.95 18.54 -4.10
C LYS A 223 25.06 19.87 -4.81
N GLU A 224 25.68 20.84 -4.19
CA GLU A 224 26.03 22.07 -4.89
C GLU A 224 26.97 21.73 -6.05
N ALA A 225 26.62 22.19 -7.26
CA ALA A 225 27.51 22.04 -8.40
C ALA A 225 28.83 22.73 -8.04
N SER A 226 29.93 21.95 -7.92
CA SER A 226 31.25 22.49 -7.79
C SER A 226 31.45 23.41 -8.98
N ALA A 227 31.52 24.73 -8.75
CA ALA A 227 31.92 25.69 -9.75
C ALA A 227 33.40 25.39 -10.06
N GLU A 228 33.61 24.53 -11.05
CA GLU A 228 34.94 24.41 -11.65
C GLU A 228 35.24 25.70 -12.39
N GLY A 229 36.21 26.45 -11.82
CA GLY A 229 36.83 27.62 -12.42
C GLY A 229 37.85 27.22 -13.51
#